data_d186501b12119e6cee91c4beb787b34c
#
_entry.id   d186501b12119e6cee91c4beb787b34c
#
_cell.length_a   1.000
_cell.length_b   1.000
_cell.length_c   1.000
_cell.angle_alpha   90.00
_cell.angle_beta   90.00
_cell.angle_gamma   90.00
#
_symmetry.space_group_name_H-M   'P 1'
#
loop_
_entity.id
_entity.type
_entity.pdbx_description
1 polymer ?
#
loop_
_entity_poly.entity_id
_entity_poly.type
_entity_poly.pdbx_seq_one_letter_code
_entity_poly.pdbx_strand_id
1 'polypeptide(L)'
;IDVLQCRVYVATKYKYCRPTIDSGNAKSSYMNATGLRHILIEHIQQNELYVANDVSLNGDGILLYGTNAVGKTSLIRSIGIAAILAQTGFFVPCTSFVYKPYRAFFTRILGVDNLYKGLSTFGVEMSELRMILKNANDGSMILGDELCSGTETQSALSIFVAGLMDLHEAKCSFIFATHFHEIVDYDEIQGLDRLHMKHMAV
;
A
#
# COMPACT_ATOMS: atom_id res chain seq x y z
N ILE A 1 -22.97 21.30 1.77
CA ILE A 1 -22.14 22.53 1.97
C ILE A 1 -21.08 22.25 3.02
N ASP A 2 -21.41 21.73 4.22
CA ASP A 2 -20.47 21.49 5.32
C ASP A 2 -19.26 20.65 4.94
N VAL A 3 -19.47 19.54 4.20
CA VAL A 3 -18.37 18.69 3.74
C VAL A 3 -17.42 19.47 2.81
N LEU A 4 -17.96 20.30 1.92
CA LEU A 4 -17.14 21.10 1.00
C LEU A 4 -16.35 22.18 1.76
N GLN A 5 -16.95 22.84 2.73
CA GLN A 5 -16.27 23.83 3.58
C GLN A 5 -15.16 23.16 4.42
N CYS A 6 -15.46 22.05 5.05
CA CYS A 6 -14.50 21.28 5.83
C CYS A 6 -13.30 20.83 4.96
N ARG A 7 -13.58 20.35 3.74
CA ARG A 7 -12.56 19.92 2.78
C ARG A 7 -11.60 21.07 2.42
N VAL A 8 -12.14 22.25 2.14
CA VAL A 8 -11.32 23.44 1.79
C VAL A 8 -10.55 23.92 2.99
N TYR A 9 -11.19 23.98 4.17
CA TYR A 9 -10.56 24.41 5.41
C TYR A 9 -9.36 23.52 5.77
N VAL A 10 -9.54 22.19 5.77
CA VAL A 10 -8.49 21.21 6.07
C VAL A 10 -7.36 21.32 5.05
N ALA A 11 -7.68 21.39 3.76
CA ALA A 11 -6.68 21.50 2.71
C ALA A 11 -5.83 22.77 2.83
N THR A 12 -6.46 23.90 3.17
CA THR A 12 -5.75 25.17 3.36
C THR A 12 -4.89 25.15 4.63
N LYS A 13 -5.47 24.68 5.74
CA LYS A 13 -4.80 24.66 7.04
C LYS A 13 -3.55 23.75 7.04
N TYR A 14 -3.64 22.58 6.40
CA TYR A 14 -2.60 21.56 6.42
C TYR A 14 -1.83 21.43 5.11
N LYS A 15 -2.04 22.38 4.19
CA LYS A 15 -1.34 22.44 2.89
C LYS A 15 -1.44 21.14 2.09
N TYR A 16 -2.66 20.64 1.93
CA TYR A 16 -2.95 19.50 1.06
C TYR A 16 -2.99 19.93 -0.39
N CYS A 17 -2.50 19.09 -1.29
CA CYS A 17 -2.55 19.39 -2.71
C CYS A 17 -3.84 18.88 -3.37
N ARG A 18 -4.19 19.51 -4.48
CA ARG A 18 -5.24 19.02 -5.37
C ARG A 18 -4.66 17.88 -6.22
N PRO A 19 -5.24 16.66 -6.16
CA PRO A 19 -4.77 15.58 -7.02
C PRO A 19 -5.05 15.86 -8.49
N THR A 20 -4.12 15.42 -9.35
CA THR A 20 -4.23 15.55 -10.81
C THR A 20 -4.50 14.18 -11.41
N ILE A 21 -5.61 14.06 -12.14
CA ILE A 21 -5.92 12.85 -12.90
C ILE A 21 -5.14 12.90 -14.21
N ASP A 22 -4.36 11.86 -14.47
CA ASP A 22 -3.73 11.68 -15.78
C ASP A 22 -4.75 11.15 -16.78
N SER A 23 -5.03 11.94 -17.81
CA SER A 23 -5.87 11.58 -18.94
C SER A 23 -5.10 10.95 -20.11
N GLY A 24 -3.80 10.71 -19.93
CA GLY A 24 -2.93 10.12 -20.95
C GLY A 24 -3.21 8.63 -21.22
N ASN A 25 -2.48 8.09 -22.20
CA ASN A 25 -2.64 6.72 -22.70
C ASN A 25 -1.95 5.64 -21.85
N ALA A 26 -1.68 5.89 -20.58
CA ALA A 26 -1.15 4.86 -19.69
C ALA A 26 -2.07 3.64 -19.70
N LYS A 27 -1.54 2.43 -19.85
CA LYS A 27 -2.34 1.20 -19.93
C LYS A 27 -2.82 0.76 -18.55
N SER A 28 -1.96 0.87 -17.54
CA SER A 28 -2.23 0.45 -16.15
C SER A 28 -2.60 1.64 -15.26
N SER A 29 -3.33 1.37 -14.18
CA SER A 29 -3.52 2.35 -13.11
C SER A 29 -2.21 2.62 -12.37
N TYR A 30 -2.02 3.86 -11.93
CA TYR A 30 -0.80 4.24 -11.22
C TYR A 30 -1.02 5.43 -10.30
N MET A 31 -0.07 5.65 -9.39
CA MET A 31 0.01 6.87 -8.59
C MET A 31 1.45 7.31 -8.37
N ASN A 32 1.66 8.62 -8.40
CA ASN A 32 2.90 9.28 -8.03
C ASN A 32 2.59 10.34 -6.98
N ALA A 33 3.10 10.17 -5.78
CA ALA A 33 2.93 11.07 -4.65
C ALA A 33 4.29 11.62 -4.21
N THR A 34 4.42 12.93 -4.09
CA THR A 34 5.61 13.59 -3.52
C THR A 34 5.23 14.21 -2.18
N GLY A 35 6.06 13.98 -1.17
CA GLY A 35 5.83 14.51 0.18
C GLY A 35 4.55 13.96 0.82
N LEU A 36 4.28 12.67 0.65
CA LEU A 36 3.11 12.00 1.23
C LEU A 36 3.22 11.94 2.76
N ARG A 37 2.14 12.34 3.43
CA ARG A 37 2.01 12.34 4.89
C ARG A 37 0.81 11.52 5.33
N HIS A 38 0.81 11.06 6.58
CA HIS A 38 -0.33 10.32 7.12
C HIS A 38 -1.33 11.28 7.77
N ILE A 39 -2.51 11.42 7.15
CA ILE A 39 -3.54 12.41 7.55
C ILE A 39 -3.90 12.37 9.05
N LEU A 40 -4.00 11.20 9.66
CA LEU A 40 -4.37 11.10 11.09
C LEU A 40 -3.17 11.30 12.01
N ILE A 41 -2.01 10.73 11.69
CA ILE A 41 -0.81 10.84 12.53
C ILE A 41 -0.37 12.30 12.62
N GLU A 42 -0.36 13.01 11.50
CA GLU A 42 -0.02 14.43 11.42
C GLU A 42 -0.90 15.30 12.33
N HIS A 43 -2.16 14.92 12.56
CA HIS A 43 -3.07 15.65 13.42
C HIS A 43 -2.99 15.25 14.89
N ILE A 44 -2.64 14.01 15.18
CA ILE A 44 -2.58 13.48 16.56
C ILE A 44 -1.23 13.82 17.19
N GLN A 45 -0.14 13.65 16.46
CA GLN A 45 1.22 13.90 16.94
C GLN A 45 1.66 15.34 16.62
N GLN A 46 1.16 16.30 17.40
CA GLN A 46 1.49 17.71 17.20
C GLN A 46 2.93 18.09 17.63
N ASN A 47 3.59 17.25 18.40
CA ASN A 47 4.93 17.51 18.95
C ASN A 47 6.07 16.94 18.11
N GLU A 48 5.77 16.10 17.12
CA GLU A 48 6.75 15.47 16.26
C GLU A 48 6.39 15.72 14.79
N LEU A 49 7.38 16.08 13.98
CA LEU A 49 7.19 16.25 12.55
C LEU A 49 7.05 14.86 11.88
N TYR A 50 5.93 14.64 11.20
CA TYR A 50 5.78 13.45 10.37
C TYR A 50 6.76 13.50 9.20
N VAL A 51 7.58 12.46 9.04
CA VAL A 51 8.52 12.34 7.92
C VAL A 51 7.73 12.06 6.65
N ALA A 52 7.73 12.99 5.72
CA ALA A 52 7.06 12.83 4.43
C ALA A 52 7.82 11.86 3.52
N ASN A 53 7.10 11.09 2.72
CA ASN A 53 7.67 10.08 1.83
C ASN A 53 7.27 10.33 0.38
N ASP A 54 8.18 10.03 -0.54
CA ASP A 54 7.89 10.01 -1.97
C ASP A 54 7.58 8.58 -2.40
N VAL A 55 6.45 8.39 -3.07
CA VAL A 55 5.96 7.07 -3.49
C VAL A 55 5.55 7.11 -4.95
N SER A 56 6.06 6.15 -5.72
CA SER A 56 5.69 5.90 -7.10
C SER A 56 5.28 4.44 -7.25
N LEU A 57 4.08 4.20 -7.77
CA LEU A 57 3.52 2.89 -8.08
C LEU A 57 2.95 2.94 -9.49
N ASN A 58 3.66 2.38 -10.47
CA ASN A 58 3.32 2.44 -11.90
C ASN A 58 3.04 1.04 -12.49
N GLY A 59 2.20 0.25 -11.85
CA GLY A 59 2.05 -1.18 -12.12
C GLY A 59 3.24 -1.96 -11.58
N ASP A 60 3.89 -1.42 -10.56
CA ASP A 60 5.08 -1.95 -9.90
C ASP A 60 4.74 -2.43 -8.50
N GLY A 61 5.58 -3.33 -7.97
CA GLY A 61 5.56 -3.75 -6.59
C GLY A 61 6.57 -3.01 -5.73
N ILE A 62 6.22 -2.72 -4.49
CA ILE A 62 7.15 -2.27 -3.45
C ILE A 62 7.12 -3.29 -2.32
N LEU A 63 8.29 -3.80 -1.96
CA LEU A 63 8.49 -4.61 -0.77
C LEU A 63 9.23 -3.79 0.28
N LEU A 64 8.52 -3.46 1.37
CA LEU A 64 9.09 -2.74 2.52
C LEU A 64 9.59 -3.76 3.54
N TYR A 65 10.88 -3.79 3.77
CA TYR A 65 11.48 -4.62 4.81
C TYR A 65 12.17 -3.75 5.87
N GLY A 66 12.35 -4.29 7.05
CA GLY A 66 12.98 -3.58 8.18
C GLY A 66 12.38 -3.97 9.52
N THR A 67 12.98 -3.48 10.58
CA THR A 67 12.55 -3.73 11.96
C THR A 67 11.14 -3.23 12.26
N ASN A 68 10.58 -3.65 13.39
CA ASN A 68 9.27 -3.17 13.83
C ASN A 68 9.33 -1.69 14.23
N ALA A 69 8.17 -1.06 14.22
CA ALA A 69 7.97 0.33 14.66
C ALA A 69 8.67 1.43 13.83
N VAL A 70 9.24 1.11 12.66
CA VAL A 70 9.86 2.11 11.76
C VAL A 70 8.85 2.82 10.85
N GLY A 71 7.55 2.54 10.97
CA GLY A 71 6.50 3.22 10.21
C GLY A 71 6.04 2.54 8.92
N LYS A 72 6.42 1.27 8.64
CA LYS A 72 5.99 0.51 7.45
C LYS A 72 4.47 0.51 7.28
N THR A 73 3.74 0.08 8.30
CA THR A 73 2.26 0.05 8.31
C THR A 73 1.66 1.44 8.12
N SER A 74 2.23 2.46 8.75
CA SER A 74 1.78 3.85 8.60
C SER A 74 1.93 4.36 7.18
N LEU A 75 3.04 4.02 6.50
CA LEU A 75 3.24 4.38 5.09
C LEU A 75 2.24 3.66 4.18
N ILE A 76 2.02 2.36 4.35
CA ILE A 76 1.04 1.60 3.56
C ILE A 76 -0.37 2.20 3.71
N ARG A 77 -0.77 2.53 4.95
CA ARG A 77 -2.06 3.17 5.23
C ARG A 77 -2.16 4.56 4.59
N SER A 78 -1.10 5.37 4.66
CA SER A 78 -1.12 6.70 4.04
C SER A 78 -1.27 6.65 2.53
N ILE A 79 -0.65 5.67 1.86
CA ILE A 79 -0.81 5.43 0.41
C ILE A 79 -2.26 5.11 0.08
N GLY A 80 -2.87 4.14 0.79
CA GLY A 80 -4.26 3.76 0.56
C GLY A 80 -5.24 4.90 0.80
N ILE A 81 -5.09 5.61 1.92
CA ILE A 81 -5.94 6.76 2.25
C ILE A 81 -5.80 7.87 1.19
N ALA A 82 -4.58 8.21 0.77
CA ALA A 82 -4.35 9.24 -0.23
C ALA A 82 -4.99 8.88 -1.58
N ALA A 83 -4.85 7.63 -2.03
CA ALA A 83 -5.48 7.14 -3.25
C ALA A 83 -7.01 7.21 -3.20
N ILE A 84 -7.63 6.83 -2.07
CA ILE A 84 -9.08 6.93 -1.86
C ILE A 84 -9.52 8.39 -1.84
N LEU A 85 -8.83 9.27 -1.11
CA LEU A 85 -9.13 10.70 -1.07
C LEU A 85 -9.06 11.32 -2.47
N ALA A 86 -8.01 11.00 -3.24
CA ALA A 86 -7.87 11.49 -4.60
C ALA A 86 -9.04 11.06 -5.50
N GLN A 87 -9.42 9.78 -5.47
CA GLN A 87 -10.51 9.25 -6.31
C GLN A 87 -11.90 9.72 -5.88
N THR A 88 -12.09 10.11 -4.63
CA THR A 88 -13.33 10.70 -4.14
C THR A 88 -13.39 12.22 -4.32
N GLY A 89 -12.37 12.82 -4.95
CA GLY A 89 -12.31 14.25 -5.26
C GLY A 89 -11.89 15.13 -4.09
N PHE A 90 -11.27 14.56 -3.05
CA PHE A 90 -10.70 15.33 -1.94
C PHE A 90 -9.26 15.78 -2.26
N PHE A 91 -8.81 16.79 -1.51
CA PHE A 91 -7.40 17.13 -1.44
C PHE A 91 -6.63 16.03 -0.69
N VAL A 92 -5.35 15.84 -1.02
CA VAL A 92 -4.50 14.79 -0.47
C VAL A 92 -3.34 15.37 0.33
N PRO A 93 -2.89 14.70 1.42
CA PRO A 93 -1.81 15.16 2.29
C PRO A 93 -0.44 14.99 1.65
N CYS A 94 -0.24 15.61 0.51
CA CYS A 94 0.97 15.55 -0.32
C CYS A 94 1.37 16.93 -0.80
N THR A 95 2.60 17.06 -1.29
CA THR A 95 3.06 18.22 -2.06
C THR A 95 2.54 18.17 -3.49
N SER A 96 2.60 16.98 -4.12
CA SER A 96 1.97 16.72 -5.41
C SER A 96 1.43 15.29 -5.48
N PHE A 97 0.37 15.09 -6.26
CA PHE A 97 -0.25 13.79 -6.45
C PHE A 97 -0.81 13.69 -7.88
N VAL A 98 -0.21 12.80 -8.66
CA VAL A 98 -0.65 12.51 -10.03
C VAL A 98 -1.03 11.04 -10.11
N TYR A 99 -2.19 10.72 -10.68
CA TYR A 99 -2.66 9.35 -10.70
C TYR A 99 -3.56 9.05 -11.89
N LYS A 100 -3.60 7.77 -12.25
CA LYS A 100 -4.66 7.16 -13.05
C LYS A 100 -5.52 6.29 -12.14
N PRO A 101 -6.85 6.50 -12.12
CA PRO A 101 -7.74 5.86 -11.15
C PRO A 101 -7.61 4.35 -11.10
N TYR A 102 -7.56 3.80 -9.89
CA TYR A 102 -7.65 2.37 -9.64
C TYR A 102 -9.11 1.91 -9.67
N ARG A 103 -9.33 0.71 -10.19
CA ARG A 103 -10.66 0.07 -10.27
C ARG A 103 -10.99 -0.74 -9.02
N ALA A 104 -9.96 -1.29 -8.36
CA ALA A 104 -10.09 -2.09 -7.17
C ALA A 104 -8.97 -1.80 -6.17
N PHE A 105 -9.34 -1.85 -4.90
CA PHE A 105 -8.41 -1.80 -3.77
C PHE A 105 -8.56 -3.09 -2.97
N PHE A 106 -7.44 -3.78 -2.76
CA PHE A 106 -7.36 -4.94 -1.90
C PHE A 106 -6.44 -4.61 -0.73
N THR A 107 -6.91 -4.87 0.47
CA THR A 107 -6.13 -4.60 1.68
C THR A 107 -6.01 -5.87 2.50
N ARG A 108 -4.80 -6.19 2.90
CA ARG A 108 -4.49 -7.18 3.92
C ARG A 108 -3.59 -6.50 4.96
N ILE A 109 -4.21 -5.69 5.78
CA ILE A 109 -3.56 -5.03 6.92
C ILE A 109 -4.09 -5.75 8.16
N LEU A 110 -3.19 -6.19 9.04
CA LEU A 110 -3.54 -6.96 10.25
C LEU A 110 -4.78 -6.37 10.92
N GLY A 111 -5.82 -7.16 10.96
CA GLY A 111 -7.10 -6.86 11.57
C GLY A 111 -7.51 -7.96 12.54
N VAL A 112 -8.53 -7.68 13.33
CA VAL A 112 -9.05 -8.54 14.39
C VAL A 112 -9.33 -9.96 13.86
N ASP A 113 -8.88 -10.96 14.59
CA ASP A 113 -9.15 -12.37 14.34
C ASP A 113 -10.65 -12.62 14.10
N ASN A 114 -10.94 -13.27 13.00
CA ASN A 114 -12.34 -13.55 12.63
C ASN A 114 -12.81 -14.84 13.34
N LEU A 115 -13.02 -14.75 14.64
CA LEU A 115 -13.46 -15.84 15.53
C LEU A 115 -14.73 -16.56 15.04
N TYR A 116 -15.52 -15.91 14.17
CA TYR A 116 -16.80 -16.45 13.69
C TYR A 116 -16.69 -17.51 12.59
N LYS A 117 -15.54 -17.66 11.93
CA LYS A 117 -15.43 -18.60 10.80
C LYS A 117 -14.80 -19.95 11.16
N GLY A 118 -14.32 -20.14 12.39
CA GLY A 118 -13.68 -21.40 12.83
C GLY A 118 -12.41 -21.76 12.05
N LEU A 119 -11.91 -20.83 11.26
CA LEU A 119 -10.64 -20.98 10.54
C LEU A 119 -9.49 -20.47 11.42
N SER A 120 -8.33 -21.13 11.34
CA SER A 120 -7.11 -20.59 11.92
C SER A 120 -6.77 -19.24 11.23
N THR A 121 -6.04 -18.37 11.92
CA THR A 121 -5.57 -17.08 11.38
C THR A 121 -4.91 -17.29 10.01
N PHE A 122 -4.08 -18.30 9.86
CA PHE A 122 -3.46 -18.68 8.60
C PHE A 122 -4.49 -19.07 7.50
N GLY A 123 -5.52 -19.85 7.85
CA GLY A 123 -6.58 -20.22 6.90
C GLY A 123 -7.34 -19.01 6.36
N VAL A 124 -7.58 -18.00 7.20
CA VAL A 124 -8.18 -16.72 6.78
C VAL A 124 -7.24 -15.98 5.84
N GLU A 125 -5.96 -15.86 6.18
CA GLU A 125 -4.94 -15.22 5.35
C GLU A 125 -4.86 -15.85 3.95
N MET A 126 -4.83 -17.17 3.87
CA MET A 126 -4.77 -17.89 2.59
C MET A 126 -6.03 -17.69 1.75
N SER A 127 -7.19 -17.64 2.40
CA SER A 127 -8.46 -17.35 1.71
C SER A 127 -8.49 -15.94 1.13
N GLU A 128 -7.99 -14.96 1.88
CA GLU A 128 -7.89 -13.56 1.43
C GLU A 128 -6.85 -13.40 0.32
N LEU A 129 -5.66 -13.98 0.47
CA LEU A 129 -4.62 -13.97 -0.57
C LEU A 129 -5.15 -14.60 -1.87
N ARG A 130 -5.80 -15.75 -1.79
CA ARG A 130 -6.42 -16.39 -2.96
C ARG A 130 -7.44 -15.47 -3.63
N MET A 131 -8.25 -14.76 -2.87
CA MET A 131 -9.23 -13.82 -3.40
C MET A 131 -8.53 -12.65 -4.11
N ILE A 132 -7.46 -12.12 -3.53
CA ILE A 132 -6.65 -11.05 -4.13
C ILE A 132 -6.06 -11.53 -5.45
N LEU A 133 -5.32 -12.65 -5.46
CA LEU A 133 -4.65 -13.18 -6.65
C LEU A 133 -5.64 -13.47 -7.78
N LYS A 134 -6.83 -14.00 -7.46
CA LYS A 134 -7.87 -14.28 -8.46
C LYS A 134 -8.44 -13.04 -9.13
N ASN A 135 -8.46 -11.89 -8.46
CA ASN A 135 -9.15 -10.68 -8.92
C ASN A 135 -8.19 -9.53 -9.27
N ALA A 136 -6.91 -9.63 -8.91
CA ALA A 136 -5.91 -8.62 -9.20
C ALA A 136 -5.68 -8.47 -10.72
N ASN A 137 -5.54 -7.23 -11.17
CA ASN A 137 -5.24 -6.87 -12.56
C ASN A 137 -4.54 -5.51 -12.62
N ASP A 138 -4.24 -5.02 -13.81
CA ASP A 138 -3.55 -3.77 -14.08
C ASP A 138 -4.26 -2.49 -13.57
N GLY A 139 -5.52 -2.62 -13.16
CA GLY A 139 -6.30 -1.57 -12.51
C GLY A 139 -6.41 -1.71 -11.00
N SER A 140 -5.67 -2.63 -10.38
CA SER A 140 -5.76 -2.93 -8.96
C SER A 140 -4.62 -2.32 -8.15
N MET A 141 -4.93 -1.90 -6.91
CA MET A 141 -3.95 -1.56 -5.88
C MET A 141 -4.07 -2.55 -4.72
N ILE A 142 -2.96 -3.17 -4.34
CA ILE A 142 -2.88 -4.12 -3.24
C ILE A 142 -2.00 -3.55 -2.14
N LEU A 143 -2.52 -3.54 -0.92
CA LEU A 143 -1.85 -3.04 0.28
C LEU A 143 -1.80 -4.16 1.32
N GLY A 144 -0.62 -4.68 1.60
CA GLY A 144 -0.43 -5.78 2.54
C GLY A 144 0.57 -5.46 3.65
N ASP A 145 0.28 -5.96 4.84
CA ASP A 145 1.13 -5.83 6.01
C ASP A 145 1.30 -7.20 6.65
N GLU A 146 2.56 -7.64 6.79
CA GLU A 146 2.95 -8.89 7.46
C GLU A 146 2.19 -10.15 6.97
N LEU A 147 2.17 -10.36 5.65
CA LEU A 147 1.51 -11.52 5.06
C LEU A 147 2.18 -12.82 5.51
N CYS A 148 1.36 -13.86 5.74
CA CYS A 148 1.78 -15.21 6.13
C CYS A 148 2.49 -15.31 7.49
N SER A 149 2.24 -14.38 8.42
CA SER A 149 2.85 -14.39 9.76
C SER A 149 2.37 -15.54 10.67
N GLY A 150 1.30 -16.23 10.29
CA GLY A 150 0.63 -17.26 11.11
C GLY A 150 1.08 -18.71 10.87
N THR A 151 2.18 -18.96 10.13
CA THR A 151 2.66 -20.33 9.84
C THR A 151 4.18 -20.45 9.95
N GLU A 152 4.70 -21.67 9.71
CA GLU A 152 6.14 -21.94 9.68
C GLU A 152 6.83 -21.05 8.63
N THR A 153 7.99 -20.49 8.98
CA THR A 153 8.71 -19.49 8.20
C THR A 153 8.97 -19.91 6.75
N GLN A 154 9.42 -21.14 6.50
CA GLN A 154 9.73 -21.59 5.13
C GLN A 154 8.48 -21.71 4.26
N SER A 155 7.39 -22.24 4.82
CA SER A 155 6.11 -22.33 4.12
C SER A 155 5.53 -20.93 3.84
N ALA A 156 5.64 -20.02 4.83
CA ALA A 156 5.25 -18.64 4.70
C ALA A 156 5.98 -17.92 3.56
N LEU A 157 7.31 -18.04 3.53
CA LEU A 157 8.17 -17.45 2.48
C LEU A 157 7.82 -17.98 1.10
N SER A 158 7.67 -19.30 0.95
CA SER A 158 7.34 -19.90 -0.35
C SER A 158 6.01 -19.40 -0.90
N ILE A 159 4.98 -19.31 -0.06
CA ILE A 159 3.67 -18.78 -0.45
C ILE A 159 3.75 -17.30 -0.79
N PHE A 160 4.48 -16.54 0.01
CA PHE A 160 4.63 -15.11 -0.21
C PHE A 160 5.37 -14.80 -1.52
N VAL A 161 6.48 -15.49 -1.79
CA VAL A 161 7.24 -15.39 -3.04
C VAL A 161 6.33 -15.70 -4.24
N ALA A 162 5.61 -16.82 -4.22
CA ALA A 162 4.67 -17.19 -5.28
C ALA A 162 3.60 -16.12 -5.47
N GLY A 163 3.04 -15.59 -4.38
CA GLY A 163 2.05 -14.50 -4.45
C GLY A 163 2.61 -13.22 -5.07
N LEU A 164 3.84 -12.83 -4.76
CA LEU A 164 4.49 -11.66 -5.36
C LEU A 164 4.73 -11.86 -6.87
N MET A 165 5.12 -13.07 -7.30
CA MET A 165 5.28 -13.41 -8.71
C MET A 165 3.95 -13.28 -9.48
N ASP A 166 2.87 -13.83 -8.95
CA ASP A 166 1.53 -13.72 -9.55
C ASP A 166 1.07 -12.25 -9.67
N LEU A 167 1.29 -11.44 -8.63
CA LEU A 167 0.96 -10.01 -8.64
C LEU A 167 1.82 -9.23 -9.65
N HIS A 168 3.09 -9.59 -9.79
CA HIS A 168 3.97 -9.01 -10.78
C HIS A 168 3.49 -9.32 -12.21
N GLU A 169 3.07 -10.56 -12.50
CA GLU A 169 2.50 -10.95 -13.79
C GLU A 169 1.18 -10.22 -14.08
N ALA A 170 0.34 -10.01 -13.05
CA ALA A 170 -0.91 -9.26 -13.17
C ALA A 170 -0.71 -7.76 -13.46
N LYS A 171 0.52 -7.25 -13.39
CA LYS A 171 0.88 -5.83 -13.63
C LYS A 171 0.09 -4.85 -12.76
N CYS A 172 -0.31 -5.28 -11.57
CA CYS A 172 -0.98 -4.44 -10.60
C CYS A 172 0.02 -3.63 -9.76
N SER A 173 -0.44 -2.55 -9.18
CA SER A 173 0.34 -1.82 -8.18
C SER A 173 0.18 -2.49 -6.83
N PHE A 174 1.28 -2.85 -6.17
CA PHE A 174 1.20 -3.44 -4.85
C PHE A 174 2.32 -2.95 -3.91
N ILE A 175 2.03 -2.95 -2.63
CA ILE A 175 3.01 -2.68 -1.58
C ILE A 175 2.77 -3.63 -0.41
N PHE A 176 3.82 -4.32 -0.01
CA PHE A 176 3.82 -5.21 1.13
C PHE A 176 4.90 -4.82 2.13
N ALA A 177 4.56 -4.86 3.42
CA ALA A 177 5.56 -4.88 4.48
C ALA A 177 5.83 -6.31 4.91
N THR A 178 7.08 -6.62 5.22
CA THR A 178 7.50 -7.92 5.68
C THR A 178 8.63 -7.82 6.71
N HIS A 179 8.70 -8.83 7.58
CA HIS A 179 9.84 -9.09 8.47
C HIS A 179 10.79 -10.13 7.90
N PHE A 180 10.40 -10.82 6.84
CA PHE A 180 11.23 -11.84 6.22
C PHE A 180 12.38 -11.19 5.45
N HIS A 181 13.51 -10.97 6.13
CA HIS A 181 14.68 -10.37 5.50
C HIS A 181 15.28 -11.27 4.41
N GLU A 182 15.12 -12.59 4.57
CA GLU A 182 15.64 -13.61 3.64
C GLU A 182 14.97 -13.55 2.26
N ILE A 183 13.80 -12.92 2.15
CA ILE A 183 13.06 -12.83 0.89
C ILE A 183 13.85 -12.11 -0.23
N VAL A 184 14.75 -11.22 0.16
CA VAL A 184 15.58 -10.46 -0.79
C VAL A 184 16.65 -11.32 -1.46
N ASP A 185 16.96 -12.48 -0.88
CA ASP A 185 18.00 -13.40 -1.35
C ASP A 185 17.44 -14.48 -2.32
N TYR A 186 16.12 -14.51 -2.52
CA TYR A 186 15.50 -15.45 -3.45
C TYR A 186 15.73 -15.01 -4.90
N ASP A 187 16.26 -15.90 -5.73
CA ASP A 187 16.54 -15.65 -7.15
C ASP A 187 15.26 -15.24 -7.91
N GLU A 188 14.11 -15.84 -7.56
CA GLU A 188 12.81 -15.52 -8.12
C GLU A 188 12.41 -14.06 -7.86
N ILE A 189 12.73 -13.53 -6.69
CA ILE A 189 12.43 -12.15 -6.31
C ILE A 189 13.39 -11.17 -6.99
N GLN A 190 14.68 -11.52 -7.04
CA GLN A 190 15.69 -10.69 -7.72
C GLN A 190 15.44 -10.60 -9.22
N GLY A 191 14.80 -11.60 -9.81
CA GLY A 191 14.42 -11.62 -11.25
C GLY A 191 13.22 -10.74 -11.59
N LEU A 192 12.49 -10.18 -10.63
CA LEU A 192 11.30 -9.35 -10.87
C LEU A 192 11.69 -7.90 -11.16
N ASP A 193 11.72 -7.52 -12.43
CA ASP A 193 12.16 -6.20 -12.92
C ASP A 193 11.33 -5.02 -12.40
N ARG A 194 10.07 -5.26 -12.00
CA ARG A 194 9.13 -4.27 -11.48
C ARG A 194 8.84 -4.42 -9.99
N LEU A 195 9.70 -5.10 -9.25
CA LEU A 195 9.63 -5.18 -7.79
C LEU A 195 10.77 -4.35 -7.18
N HIS A 196 10.40 -3.34 -6.43
CA HIS A 196 11.35 -2.45 -5.76
C HIS A 196 11.45 -2.78 -4.29
N MET A 197 12.61 -3.23 -3.86
CA MET A 197 12.88 -3.45 -2.44
C MET A 197 13.31 -2.15 -1.77
N LYS A 198 12.61 -1.76 -0.71
CA LYS A 198 12.89 -0.54 0.03
C LYS A 198 13.03 -0.83 1.52
N HIS A 199 14.07 -0.28 2.10
CA HIS A 199 14.29 -0.28 3.54
C HIS A 199 13.82 1.03 4.15
N MET A 200 13.06 0.98 5.26
CA MET A 200 12.72 2.20 6.01
C MET A 200 13.90 2.58 6.89
N ALA A 201 14.45 3.77 6.64
CA ALA A 201 15.44 4.39 7.51
C ALA A 201 14.74 5.18 8.62
N VAL A 202 15.28 5.09 9.85
CA VAL A 202 14.86 5.89 11.00
C VAL A 202 15.72 7.14 11.09
#